data_6345a203abb546ed909e8765fe8532c4
#
_entry.id   6345a203abb546ed909e8765fe8532c4
#
_cell.length_a   1.000
_cell.length_b   1.000
_cell.length_c   1.000
_cell.angle_alpha   90.00
_cell.angle_beta   90.00
_cell.angle_gamma   90.00
#
_symmetry.space_group_name_H-M   'P 1'
#
loop_
_entity.id
_entity.type
_entity.pdbx_description
1 polymer ?
#
loop_
_entity_poly.entity_id
_entity_poly.type
_entity_poly.pdbx_seq_one_letter_code
_entity_poly.pdbx_strand_id
1 'polypeptide(L)'
;MATEVAACLESDEEYVVLGHSMGGAVGGALATGFFGHPPTAVGMVGVKLVWTEEELLRLPALAAKPSRLFENRDGAAEWFLKLSGLFGVLELTSPIVERGICETSGGWQVCQDPKSVLVVEGSPPFADVLRGLLAPVFMAIGEHDPLVSAEDHADMPTGAPHVFEGLGHNAMVEDPSVVWDWFARVVGLN
;
A
#
# COMPACT_ATOMS: atom_id res chain seq x y z
N MET A 1 -10.28 -8.29 1.10
CA MET A 1 -9.33 -7.54 1.96
C MET A 1 -10.03 -6.56 2.90
N ALA A 2 -10.78 -5.53 2.42
CA ALA A 2 -11.49 -4.62 3.36
C ALA A 2 -12.45 -5.36 4.29
N THR A 3 -13.16 -6.36 3.79
CA THR A 3 -14.06 -7.23 4.59
C THR A 3 -13.30 -7.98 5.69
N GLU A 4 -12.13 -8.52 5.39
CA GLU A 4 -11.32 -9.24 6.38
C GLU A 4 -10.77 -8.30 7.46
N VAL A 5 -10.34 -7.09 7.08
CA VAL A 5 -9.91 -6.09 8.05
C VAL A 5 -11.08 -5.67 8.95
N ALA A 6 -12.24 -5.36 8.34
CA ALA A 6 -13.44 -4.99 9.09
C ALA A 6 -13.88 -6.10 10.06
N ALA A 7 -13.75 -7.37 9.69
CA ALA A 7 -14.09 -8.50 10.56
C ALA A 7 -13.15 -8.68 11.78
N CYS A 8 -11.98 -8.02 11.77
CA CYS A 8 -11.04 -8.02 12.90
C CYS A 8 -11.29 -6.89 13.90
N LEU A 9 -12.20 -5.95 13.58
CA LEU A 9 -12.52 -4.79 14.41
C LEU A 9 -13.79 -5.07 15.22
N GLU A 10 -13.85 -4.59 16.46
CA GLU A 10 -15.07 -4.62 17.24
C GLU A 10 -16.05 -3.57 16.73
N SER A 11 -17.36 -3.83 16.83
CA SER A 11 -18.40 -3.03 16.18
C SER A 11 -18.53 -1.59 16.70
N ASP A 12 -17.99 -1.32 17.89
CA ASP A 12 -18.05 -0.04 18.62
C ASP A 12 -16.66 0.56 18.91
N GLU A 13 -15.60 -0.04 18.37
CA GLU A 13 -14.23 0.45 18.54
C GLU A 13 -13.98 1.67 17.66
N GLU A 14 -13.52 2.77 18.25
CA GLU A 14 -12.97 3.92 17.51
C GLU A 14 -11.54 3.62 17.08
N TYR A 15 -11.27 3.73 15.80
CA TYR A 15 -9.96 3.44 15.22
C TYR A 15 -9.56 4.43 14.12
N VAL A 16 -8.27 4.56 13.90
CA VAL A 16 -7.67 5.26 12.77
C VAL A 16 -6.91 4.26 11.91
N VAL A 17 -6.74 4.57 10.63
CA VAL A 17 -5.99 3.73 9.70
C VAL A 17 -4.81 4.49 9.13
N LEU A 18 -3.61 3.93 9.22
CA LEU A 18 -2.45 4.32 8.42
C LEU A 18 -2.18 3.19 7.41
N GLY A 19 -2.41 3.46 6.15
CA GLY A 19 -2.26 2.47 5.08
C GLY A 19 -1.24 2.90 4.02
N HIS A 20 -0.39 1.95 3.59
CA HIS A 20 0.57 2.16 2.52
C HIS A 20 0.15 1.43 1.25
N SER A 21 0.26 2.08 0.10
CA SER A 21 0.00 1.50 -1.22
C SER A 21 -1.36 0.79 -1.26
N MET A 22 -1.42 -0.51 -1.53
CA MET A 22 -2.63 -1.32 -1.50
C MET A 22 -3.35 -1.26 -0.13
N GLY A 23 -2.61 -1.21 0.98
CA GLY A 23 -3.17 -1.06 2.33
C GLY A 23 -3.87 0.30 2.52
N GLY A 24 -3.37 1.35 1.90
CA GLY A 24 -4.05 2.66 1.86
C GLY A 24 -5.35 2.60 1.08
N ALA A 25 -5.39 1.88 -0.06
CA ALA A 25 -6.63 1.67 -0.82
C ALA A 25 -7.67 0.90 0.02
N VAL A 26 -7.24 -0.09 0.81
CA VAL A 26 -8.12 -0.79 1.78
C VAL A 26 -8.66 0.18 2.83
N GLY A 27 -7.80 1.06 3.39
CA GLY A 27 -8.20 2.10 4.33
C GLY A 27 -9.24 3.06 3.74
N GLY A 28 -9.04 3.52 2.50
CA GLY A 28 -10.02 4.32 1.77
C GLY A 28 -11.36 3.60 1.58
N ALA A 29 -11.33 2.31 1.27
CA ALA A 29 -12.55 1.50 1.17
C ALA A 29 -13.28 1.39 2.53
N LEU A 30 -12.56 1.22 3.63
CA LEU A 30 -13.15 1.22 4.99
C LEU A 30 -13.79 2.58 5.32
N ALA A 31 -13.17 3.68 4.89
CA ALA A 31 -13.66 5.03 5.12
C ALA A 31 -15.03 5.32 4.47
N THR A 32 -15.48 4.50 3.51
CA THR A 32 -16.82 4.60 2.91
C THR A 32 -17.93 4.11 3.83
N GLY A 33 -17.62 3.37 4.90
CA GLY A 33 -18.60 2.72 5.77
C GLY A 33 -19.32 1.51 5.14
N PHE A 34 -18.99 1.13 3.90
CA PHE A 34 -19.63 0.01 3.22
C PHE A 34 -19.33 -1.35 3.89
N PHE A 35 -18.17 -1.46 4.51
CA PHE A 35 -17.67 -2.70 5.12
C PHE A 35 -17.93 -2.80 6.63
N GLY A 36 -18.59 -1.81 7.23
CA GLY A 36 -18.86 -1.74 8.67
C GLY A 36 -18.69 -0.34 9.21
N HIS A 37 -18.43 -0.20 10.51
CA HIS A 37 -18.17 1.09 11.15
C HIS A 37 -16.92 1.74 10.51
N PRO A 38 -17.03 2.98 9.96
CA PRO A 38 -15.88 3.63 9.35
C PRO A 38 -14.84 4.04 10.39
N PRO A 39 -13.55 4.13 10.03
CA PRO A 39 -12.53 4.73 10.89
C PRO A 39 -12.85 6.18 11.21
N THR A 40 -12.30 6.71 12.29
CA THR A 40 -12.40 8.16 12.60
C THR A 40 -11.57 9.00 11.64
N ALA A 41 -10.47 8.45 11.10
CA ALA A 41 -9.66 9.05 10.05
C ALA A 41 -8.76 8.02 9.36
N VAL A 42 -8.31 8.33 8.13
CA VAL A 42 -7.39 7.49 7.35
C VAL A 42 -6.22 8.32 6.83
N GLY A 43 -4.99 7.88 7.07
CA GLY A 43 -3.79 8.31 6.36
C GLY A 43 -3.44 7.31 5.26
N MET A 44 -3.31 7.77 4.03
CA MET A 44 -2.96 6.97 2.86
C MET A 44 -1.60 7.42 2.31
N VAL A 45 -0.62 6.52 2.31
CA VAL A 45 0.74 6.80 1.85
C VAL A 45 1.05 6.04 0.57
N GLY A 46 1.50 6.72 -0.48
CA GLY A 46 1.96 6.10 -1.72
C GLY A 46 0.89 5.30 -2.46
N VAL A 47 -0.37 5.74 -2.44
CA VAL A 47 -1.48 5.02 -3.08
C VAL A 47 -1.62 5.44 -4.53
N LYS A 48 -1.46 4.49 -5.45
CA LYS A 48 -1.68 4.73 -6.87
C LYS A 48 -3.18 4.83 -7.18
N LEU A 49 -3.62 6.02 -7.58
CA LEU A 49 -5.02 6.32 -7.89
C LEU A 49 -5.33 6.23 -9.38
N VAL A 50 -4.35 6.54 -10.22
CA VAL A 50 -4.48 6.59 -11.68
C VAL A 50 -3.78 5.38 -12.28
N TRP A 51 -4.53 4.60 -13.05
CA TRP A 51 -4.03 3.43 -13.79
C TRP A 51 -4.27 3.65 -15.27
N THR A 52 -3.23 3.51 -16.08
CA THR A 52 -3.37 3.55 -17.53
C THR A 52 -4.03 2.27 -18.05
N GLU A 53 -4.66 2.37 -19.22
CA GLU A 53 -5.25 1.19 -19.87
C GLU A 53 -4.18 0.11 -20.14
N GLU A 54 -2.97 0.52 -20.53
CA GLU A 54 -1.85 -0.39 -20.79
C GLU A 54 -1.43 -1.14 -19.52
N GLU A 55 -1.39 -0.47 -18.36
CA GLU A 55 -1.09 -1.11 -17.07
C GLU A 55 -2.17 -2.13 -16.72
N LEU A 56 -3.43 -1.76 -16.82
CA LEU A 56 -4.55 -2.65 -16.51
C LEU A 56 -4.56 -3.90 -17.41
N LEU A 57 -4.31 -3.74 -18.70
CA LEU A 57 -4.24 -4.86 -19.65
C LEU A 57 -3.10 -5.86 -19.34
N ARG A 58 -2.05 -5.43 -18.64
CA ARG A 58 -0.91 -6.29 -18.25
C ARG A 58 -1.17 -7.11 -16.97
N LEU A 59 -2.10 -6.71 -16.12
CA LEU A 59 -2.32 -7.34 -14.80
C LEU A 59 -2.65 -8.84 -14.88
N PRO A 60 -3.56 -9.32 -15.77
CA PRO A 60 -3.84 -10.75 -15.87
C PRO A 60 -2.62 -11.58 -16.23
N ALA A 61 -1.78 -11.08 -17.14
CA ALA A 61 -0.55 -11.76 -17.54
C ALA A 61 0.50 -11.77 -16.40
N LEU A 62 0.55 -10.73 -15.59
CA LEU A 62 1.41 -10.69 -14.39
C LEU A 62 0.91 -11.67 -13.33
N ALA A 63 -0.38 -11.69 -13.06
CA ALA A 63 -1.01 -12.60 -12.09
C ALA A 63 -0.89 -14.07 -12.45
N ALA A 64 -0.81 -14.39 -13.75
CA ALA A 64 -0.65 -15.75 -14.25
C ALA A 64 0.79 -16.29 -14.15
N LYS A 65 1.78 -15.41 -13.89
CA LYS A 65 3.17 -15.84 -13.74
C LYS A 65 3.33 -16.64 -12.44
N PRO A 66 3.98 -17.82 -12.50
CA PRO A 66 4.33 -18.53 -11.27
C PRO A 66 5.33 -17.73 -10.44
N SER A 67 5.29 -17.90 -9.12
CA SER A 67 6.32 -17.36 -8.24
C SER A 67 7.70 -17.84 -8.67
N ARG A 68 8.65 -16.91 -8.76
CA ARG A 68 10.03 -17.23 -9.12
C ARG A 68 10.71 -18.00 -7.99
N LEU A 69 11.34 -19.12 -8.33
CA LEU A 69 12.13 -19.93 -7.40
C LEU A 69 13.61 -19.55 -7.51
N PHE A 70 14.29 -19.59 -6.38
CA PHE A 70 15.72 -19.33 -6.22
C PHE A 70 16.39 -20.52 -5.51
N GLU A 71 17.62 -20.82 -5.89
CA GLU A 71 18.39 -21.93 -5.29
C GLU A 71 18.74 -21.66 -3.82
N ASN A 72 18.87 -20.38 -3.44
CA ASN A 72 19.26 -20.00 -2.09
C ASN A 72 18.44 -18.81 -1.58
N ARG A 73 18.49 -18.62 -0.26
CA ARG A 73 17.79 -17.58 0.48
C ARG A 73 18.14 -16.17 -0.04
N ASP A 74 19.42 -15.92 -0.27
CA ASP A 74 19.91 -14.57 -0.60
C ASP A 74 19.39 -14.09 -1.97
N GLY A 75 19.24 -15.01 -2.94
CA GLY A 75 18.63 -14.71 -4.23
C GLY A 75 17.15 -14.32 -4.09
N ALA A 76 16.39 -15.00 -3.22
CA ALA A 76 15.01 -14.64 -2.94
C ALA A 76 14.92 -13.32 -2.17
N ALA A 77 15.82 -13.09 -1.22
CA ALA A 77 15.91 -11.85 -0.44
C ALA A 77 16.22 -10.64 -1.32
N GLU A 78 17.20 -10.75 -2.21
CA GLU A 78 17.52 -9.70 -3.17
C GLU A 78 16.34 -9.40 -4.12
N TRP A 79 15.66 -10.45 -4.56
CA TRP A 79 14.48 -10.30 -5.40
C TRP A 79 13.32 -9.63 -4.65
N PHE A 80 13.09 -10.01 -3.39
CA PHE A 80 12.10 -9.35 -2.53
C PHE A 80 12.38 -7.86 -2.40
N LEU A 81 13.62 -7.46 -2.10
CA LEU A 81 14.00 -6.05 -1.98
C LEU A 81 13.78 -5.27 -3.29
N LYS A 82 14.10 -5.86 -4.44
CA LYS A 82 13.85 -5.25 -5.75
C LYS A 82 12.35 -5.12 -6.04
N LEU A 83 11.57 -6.16 -5.76
CA LEU A 83 10.13 -6.19 -6.02
C LEU A 83 9.37 -5.21 -5.14
N SER A 84 9.78 -5.06 -3.87
CA SER A 84 9.17 -4.16 -2.91
C SER A 84 9.68 -2.71 -2.97
N GLY A 85 10.68 -2.41 -3.84
CA GLY A 85 11.30 -1.08 -3.90
C GLY A 85 12.19 -0.75 -2.70
N LEU A 86 12.64 -1.77 -1.94
CA LEU A 86 13.48 -1.61 -0.74
C LEU A 86 14.97 -1.93 -0.99
N PHE A 87 15.33 -2.18 -2.25
CA PHE A 87 16.73 -2.43 -2.61
C PHE A 87 17.56 -1.18 -2.41
N GLY A 88 18.62 -1.29 -1.62
CA GLY A 88 19.46 -0.15 -1.18
C GLY A 88 18.92 0.59 0.05
N VAL A 89 17.72 0.25 0.53
CA VAL A 89 17.12 0.79 1.76
C VAL A 89 17.32 -0.19 2.93
N LEU A 90 17.12 -1.48 2.67
CA LEU A 90 17.26 -2.53 3.68
C LEU A 90 18.34 -3.54 3.29
N GLU A 91 18.97 -4.10 4.33
CA GLU A 91 19.90 -5.22 4.20
C GLU A 91 19.16 -6.56 3.97
N LEU A 92 19.83 -7.53 3.32
CA LEU A 92 19.28 -8.88 3.07
C LEU A 92 18.88 -9.61 4.36
N THR A 93 19.49 -9.25 5.48
CA THR A 93 19.25 -9.84 6.81
C THR A 93 18.18 -9.13 7.63
N SER A 94 17.52 -8.13 7.05
CA SER A 94 16.44 -7.39 7.73
C SER A 94 15.29 -8.33 8.14
N PRO A 95 14.71 -8.16 9.34
CA PRO A 95 13.51 -8.91 9.75
C PRO A 95 12.31 -8.74 8.81
N ILE A 96 12.25 -7.64 8.05
CA ILE A 96 11.23 -7.43 7.00
C ILE A 96 11.45 -8.42 5.86
N VAL A 97 12.71 -8.61 5.43
CA VAL A 97 13.06 -9.58 4.39
C VAL A 97 12.73 -11.00 4.82
N GLU A 98 13.05 -11.37 6.08
CA GLU A 98 12.74 -12.70 6.62
C GLU A 98 11.26 -13.05 6.55
N ARG A 99 10.38 -12.05 6.73
CA ARG A 99 8.91 -12.22 6.62
C ARG A 99 8.42 -12.21 5.18
N GLY A 100 9.21 -11.67 4.26
CA GLY A 100 8.87 -11.51 2.85
C GLY A 100 9.23 -12.71 1.97
N ILE A 101 10.00 -13.67 2.49
CA ILE A 101 10.48 -14.84 1.75
C ILE A 101 10.17 -16.14 2.49
N CYS A 102 10.08 -17.23 1.78
CA CYS A 102 9.89 -18.58 2.36
C CYS A 102 10.63 -19.65 1.59
N GLU A 103 11.01 -20.71 2.31
CA GLU A 103 11.55 -21.94 1.72
C GLU A 103 10.41 -22.87 1.34
N THR A 104 10.55 -23.53 0.21
CA THR A 104 9.61 -24.52 -0.32
C THR A 104 10.37 -25.77 -0.74
N SER A 105 9.67 -26.83 -1.13
CA SER A 105 10.31 -28.04 -1.68
C SER A 105 11.08 -27.80 -2.98
N GLY A 106 10.82 -26.69 -3.68
CA GLY A 106 11.48 -26.31 -4.94
C GLY A 106 12.58 -25.26 -4.79
N GLY A 107 12.86 -24.78 -3.58
CA GLY A 107 13.80 -23.71 -3.29
C GLY A 107 13.17 -22.53 -2.54
N TRP A 108 13.77 -21.36 -2.63
CA TRP A 108 13.32 -20.15 -1.97
C TRP A 108 12.46 -19.28 -2.89
N GLN A 109 11.46 -18.60 -2.34
CA GLN A 109 10.62 -17.67 -3.09
C GLN A 109 10.15 -16.50 -2.22
N VAL A 110 9.61 -15.47 -2.88
CA VAL A 110 8.89 -14.38 -2.21
C VAL A 110 7.49 -14.87 -1.80
N CYS A 111 7.05 -14.50 -0.59
CA CYS A 111 5.74 -14.88 -0.04
C CYS A 111 4.55 -14.19 -0.72
N GLN A 112 4.79 -13.18 -1.55
CA GLN A 112 3.72 -12.47 -2.25
C GLN A 112 2.98 -13.39 -3.22
N ASP A 113 1.65 -13.42 -3.13
CA ASP A 113 0.81 -14.02 -4.16
C ASP A 113 0.81 -13.15 -5.42
N PRO A 114 1.26 -13.64 -6.60
CA PRO A 114 1.20 -12.88 -7.84
C PRO A 114 -0.20 -12.34 -8.18
N LYS A 115 -1.26 -13.01 -7.73
CA LYS A 115 -2.65 -12.58 -7.95
C LYS A 115 -3.02 -11.31 -7.18
N SER A 116 -2.22 -10.87 -6.21
CA SER A 116 -2.47 -9.62 -5.50
C SER A 116 -2.54 -8.40 -6.41
N VAL A 117 -1.91 -8.44 -7.59
CA VAL A 117 -1.97 -7.35 -8.59
C VAL A 117 -3.36 -7.16 -9.19
N LEU A 118 -4.25 -8.18 -9.10
CA LEU A 118 -5.63 -8.12 -9.61
C LEU A 118 -6.58 -7.33 -8.70
N VAL A 119 -6.10 -6.79 -7.60
CA VAL A 119 -6.93 -6.05 -6.64
C VAL A 119 -7.67 -4.86 -7.27
N VAL A 120 -7.14 -4.31 -8.35
CA VAL A 120 -7.75 -3.19 -9.09
C VAL A 120 -8.68 -3.65 -10.21
N GLU A 121 -8.68 -4.95 -10.57
CA GLU A 121 -9.51 -5.47 -11.64
C GLU A 121 -11.01 -5.51 -11.21
N GLY A 122 -11.88 -4.94 -12.03
CA GLY A 122 -13.31 -4.88 -11.74
C GLY A 122 -13.71 -3.95 -10.57
N SER A 123 -12.77 -3.25 -9.98
CA SER A 123 -13.05 -2.20 -8.99
C SER A 123 -13.52 -0.92 -9.68
N PRO A 124 -14.41 -0.12 -9.05
CA PRO A 124 -14.71 1.21 -9.55
C PRO A 124 -13.43 2.06 -9.54
N PRO A 125 -13.32 3.09 -10.39
CA PRO A 125 -12.24 4.04 -10.31
C PRO A 125 -12.06 4.53 -8.87
N PHE A 126 -10.85 4.54 -8.35
CA PHE A 126 -10.65 4.85 -6.93
C PHE A 126 -11.09 6.29 -6.58
N ALA A 127 -11.04 7.21 -7.55
CA ALA A 127 -11.62 8.54 -7.43
C ALA A 127 -13.12 8.51 -7.07
N ASP A 128 -13.88 7.52 -7.54
CA ASP A 128 -15.30 7.37 -7.20
C ASP A 128 -15.47 6.85 -5.76
N VAL A 129 -14.57 5.98 -5.30
CA VAL A 129 -14.50 5.55 -3.88
C VAL A 129 -14.26 6.76 -2.99
N LEU A 130 -13.31 7.63 -3.36
CA LEU A 130 -12.97 8.83 -2.59
C LEU A 130 -14.10 9.89 -2.55
N ARG A 131 -15.10 9.83 -3.44
CA ARG A 131 -16.28 10.70 -3.37
C ARG A 131 -17.33 10.21 -2.37
N GLY A 132 -17.30 8.96 -2.00
CA GLY A 132 -18.24 8.32 -1.08
C GLY A 132 -17.75 8.20 0.37
N LEU A 133 -16.74 8.96 0.77
CA LEU A 133 -16.15 8.85 2.09
C LEU A 133 -17.08 9.35 3.20
N LEU A 134 -17.18 8.60 4.29
CA LEU A 134 -17.82 8.99 5.55
C LEU A 134 -16.80 9.44 6.60
N ALA A 135 -15.53 9.12 6.41
CA ALA A 135 -14.43 9.52 7.27
C ALA A 135 -13.43 10.40 6.53
N PRO A 136 -12.73 11.33 7.18
CA PRO A 136 -11.68 12.12 6.58
C PRO A 136 -10.52 11.24 6.13
N VAL A 137 -10.01 11.50 4.92
CA VAL A 137 -8.87 10.82 4.32
C VAL A 137 -7.79 11.85 4.01
N PHE A 138 -6.58 11.59 4.50
CA PHE A 138 -5.39 12.39 4.27
C PHE A 138 -4.40 11.60 3.41
N MET A 139 -3.88 12.23 2.36
CA MET A 139 -2.98 11.58 1.42
C MET A 139 -1.56 12.11 1.55
N ALA A 140 -0.60 11.20 1.42
CA ALA A 140 0.81 11.53 1.35
C ALA A 140 1.54 10.67 0.32
N ILE A 141 2.62 11.20 -0.23
CA ILE A 141 3.52 10.52 -1.17
C ILE A 141 4.97 10.86 -0.84
N GLY A 142 5.90 9.99 -1.23
CA GLY A 142 7.31 10.37 -1.26
C GLY A 142 7.61 11.24 -2.48
N GLU A 143 8.51 12.21 -2.35
CA GLU A 143 8.94 13.08 -3.47
C GLU A 143 9.52 12.26 -4.63
N HIS A 144 10.21 11.16 -4.32
CA HIS A 144 10.87 10.28 -5.28
C HIS A 144 10.11 8.97 -5.51
N ASP A 145 8.80 8.95 -5.22
CA ASP A 145 7.96 7.78 -5.49
C ASP A 145 7.86 7.53 -7.01
N PRO A 146 8.36 6.40 -7.54
CA PRO A 146 8.33 6.13 -8.97
C PRO A 146 6.96 5.66 -9.47
N LEU A 147 6.00 5.38 -8.57
CA LEU A 147 4.70 4.80 -8.90
C LEU A 147 3.56 5.82 -8.79
N VAL A 148 3.77 6.90 -8.03
CA VAL A 148 2.73 7.86 -7.67
C VAL A 148 3.30 9.28 -7.74
N SER A 149 2.58 10.18 -8.38
CA SER A 149 2.97 11.60 -8.47
C SER A 149 1.94 12.50 -7.78
N ALA A 150 2.35 13.72 -7.39
CA ALA A 150 1.44 14.72 -6.85
C ALA A 150 0.40 15.17 -7.90
N GLU A 151 0.75 15.12 -9.18
CA GLU A 151 -0.13 15.45 -10.29
C GLU A 151 -1.32 14.48 -10.40
N ASP A 152 -1.09 13.19 -10.14
CA ASP A 152 -2.15 12.17 -10.14
C ASP A 152 -3.21 12.41 -9.06
N HIS A 153 -2.90 13.23 -8.07
CA HIS A 153 -3.77 13.57 -6.94
C HIS A 153 -4.42 14.96 -7.06
N ALA A 154 -4.01 15.79 -8.02
CA ALA A 154 -4.40 17.20 -8.10
C ALA A 154 -5.94 17.39 -8.15
N ASP A 155 -6.64 16.51 -8.86
CA ASP A 155 -8.09 16.57 -9.05
C ASP A 155 -8.88 15.63 -8.11
N MET A 156 -8.21 15.04 -7.11
CA MET A 156 -8.88 14.13 -6.18
C MET A 156 -9.69 14.89 -5.11
N PRO A 157 -10.82 14.31 -4.66
CA PRO A 157 -11.67 14.94 -3.64
C PRO A 157 -10.96 15.23 -2.32
N THR A 158 -9.87 14.52 -2.03
CA THR A 158 -9.03 14.66 -0.84
C THR A 158 -8.06 15.85 -0.91
N GLY A 159 -7.96 16.51 -2.08
CA GLY A 159 -7.00 17.59 -2.31
C GLY A 159 -5.56 17.08 -2.58
N ALA A 160 -4.63 18.04 -2.65
CA ALA A 160 -3.22 17.75 -2.90
C ALA A 160 -2.62 16.90 -1.76
N PRO A 161 -1.79 15.89 -2.08
CA PRO A 161 -1.16 15.06 -1.08
C PRO A 161 -0.06 15.83 -0.34
N HIS A 162 0.22 15.43 0.90
CA HIS A 162 1.47 15.83 1.56
C HIS A 162 2.65 15.14 0.86
N VAL A 163 3.72 15.87 0.61
CA VAL A 163 4.94 15.34 -0.01
C VAL A 163 6.02 15.17 1.05
N PHE A 164 6.51 13.97 1.23
CA PHE A 164 7.68 13.68 2.07
C PHE A 164 8.95 13.93 1.26
N GLU A 165 9.64 15.04 1.55
CA GLU A 165 10.86 15.45 0.84
C GLU A 165 11.96 14.38 0.95
N GLY A 166 12.60 14.07 -0.17
CA GLY A 166 13.73 13.11 -0.25
C GLY A 166 13.33 11.65 -0.10
N LEU A 167 12.06 11.31 0.18
CA LEU A 167 11.62 9.93 0.39
C LEU A 167 11.00 9.33 -0.88
N GLY A 168 11.07 8.00 -0.99
CA GLY A 168 10.50 7.22 -2.09
C GLY A 168 9.14 6.60 -1.74
N HIS A 169 8.82 5.50 -2.45
CA HIS A 169 7.54 4.80 -2.30
C HIS A 169 7.32 4.23 -0.89
N ASN A 170 8.39 3.78 -0.25
CA ASN A 170 8.35 3.16 1.08
C ASN A 170 8.72 4.16 2.19
N ALA A 171 8.20 5.37 2.12
CA ALA A 171 8.52 6.45 3.05
C ALA A 171 8.52 6.02 4.52
N MET A 172 7.59 5.15 4.94
CA MET A 172 7.48 4.63 6.32
C MET A 172 8.63 3.69 6.71
N VAL A 173 9.40 3.17 5.75
CA VAL A 173 10.61 2.35 5.99
C VAL A 173 11.86 3.22 5.90
N GLU A 174 11.84 4.23 5.04
CA GLU A 174 12.95 5.15 4.81
C GLU A 174 13.09 6.15 5.97
N ASP A 175 11.99 6.75 6.43
CA ASP A 175 11.92 7.59 7.64
C ASP A 175 10.57 7.38 8.37
N PRO A 176 10.50 6.39 9.28
CA PRO A 176 9.29 6.10 10.05
C PRO A 176 8.79 7.27 10.89
N SER A 177 9.70 8.10 11.40
CA SER A 177 9.37 9.21 12.30
C SER A 177 8.64 10.32 11.56
N VAL A 178 9.12 10.72 10.39
CA VAL A 178 8.48 11.75 9.57
C VAL A 178 7.06 11.32 9.15
N VAL A 179 6.89 10.05 8.76
CA VAL A 179 5.56 9.53 8.39
C VAL A 179 4.63 9.46 9.60
N TRP A 180 5.12 9.01 10.76
CA TRP A 180 4.33 8.96 11.98
C TRP A 180 3.91 10.36 12.46
N ASP A 181 4.83 11.32 12.49
CA ASP A 181 4.55 12.68 12.93
C ASP A 181 3.52 13.39 12.04
N TRP A 182 3.61 13.15 10.72
CA TRP A 182 2.59 13.59 9.79
C TRP A 182 1.24 12.96 10.11
N PHE A 183 1.20 11.62 10.22
CA PHE A 183 -0.04 10.88 10.47
C PHE A 183 -0.70 11.32 11.78
N ALA A 184 0.04 11.30 12.90
CA ALA A 184 -0.46 11.67 14.21
C ALA A 184 -1.09 13.08 14.20
N ARG A 185 -0.44 14.02 13.52
CA ARG A 185 -0.92 15.39 13.38
C ARG A 185 -2.23 15.47 12.61
N VAL A 186 -2.34 14.80 11.44
CA VAL A 186 -3.53 14.92 10.58
C VAL A 186 -4.74 14.19 11.14
N VAL A 187 -4.54 13.13 11.93
CA VAL A 187 -5.64 12.39 12.57
C VAL A 187 -5.92 12.82 14.01
N GLY A 188 -5.13 13.77 14.56
CA GLY A 188 -5.34 14.32 15.91
C GLY A 188 -4.89 13.43 17.06
N LEU A 189 -3.93 12.54 16.83
CA LEU A 189 -3.25 11.76 17.89
C LEU A 189 -2.18 12.67 18.52
N ASN A 190 -2.42 13.18 19.72
CA ASN A 190 -1.47 13.99 20.51
C ASN A 190 -0.80 13.15 21.60
#